data_6d2defdf00f02ec15fb924c33f2be80b
#
_entry.id   6d2defdf00f02ec15fb924c33f2be80b
#
_cell.length_a   1.000
_cell.length_b   1.000
_cell.length_c   1.000
_cell.angle_alpha   90.00
_cell.angle_beta   90.00
_cell.angle_gamma   90.00
#
_symmetry.space_group_name_H-M   'P 1'
#
loop_
_entity.id
_entity.type
_entity.pdbx_description
1 polymer ?
#
loop_
_entity_poly.entity_id
_entity_poly.type
_entity_poly.pdbx_seq_one_letter_code
_entity_poly.pdbx_strand_id
1 'polypeptide(L)'
;MKSFDVVVIGAGPAGYIAAIRAAQLGLSVACIEKWKTPKGDFALGGTCLNVGCIPSKALLESSENYERVLRQFKAHGITASGVKFDLKTMLERKDKIVSKMTSGIAGLFKKNKVTWLQGHGKLLSGGTTWKVQAGEEQVEATNIIIATGSKARHLPGIPVDNKIICDNEGALA
;
A
#
# COMPACT_ATOMS: atom_id res chain seq x y z
N MET A 1 9.45 -16.45 -22.80
CA MET A 1 9.13 -16.08 -21.43
C MET A 1 10.06 -14.94 -21.04
N LYS A 2 9.58 -13.88 -20.35
CA LYS A 2 10.46 -12.80 -19.87
C LYS A 2 11.31 -13.34 -18.72
N SER A 3 12.60 -12.96 -18.66
CA SER A 3 13.53 -13.34 -17.60
C SER A 3 14.05 -12.10 -16.85
N PHE A 4 14.24 -12.25 -15.55
CA PHE A 4 14.70 -11.20 -14.65
C PHE A 4 15.79 -11.74 -13.70
N ASP A 5 16.71 -10.87 -13.27
CA ASP A 5 17.65 -11.22 -12.21
C ASP A 5 16.94 -11.40 -10.87
N VAL A 6 15.91 -10.56 -10.62
CA VAL A 6 15.11 -10.60 -9.39
C VAL A 6 13.63 -10.43 -9.70
N VAL A 7 12.81 -11.32 -9.16
CA VAL A 7 11.35 -11.13 -9.07
C VAL A 7 10.95 -10.96 -7.61
N VAL A 8 10.24 -9.86 -7.32
CA VAL A 8 9.70 -9.55 -6.00
C VAL A 8 8.20 -9.85 -5.99
N ILE A 9 7.74 -10.67 -5.05
CA ILE A 9 6.32 -11.00 -4.88
C ILE A 9 5.73 -10.16 -3.76
N GLY A 10 4.90 -9.18 -4.11
CA GLY A 10 4.30 -8.19 -3.24
C GLY A 10 5.00 -6.83 -3.33
N ALA A 11 4.22 -5.76 -3.51
CA ALA A 11 4.70 -4.38 -3.62
C ALA A 11 4.30 -3.52 -2.40
N GLY A 12 4.22 -4.11 -1.22
CA GLY A 12 4.20 -3.40 0.06
C GLY A 12 5.56 -2.75 0.38
N PRO A 13 5.72 -2.10 1.56
CA PRO A 13 6.96 -1.39 1.90
C PRO A 13 8.24 -2.20 1.74
N ALA A 14 8.23 -3.47 2.12
CA ALA A 14 9.39 -4.34 1.91
C ALA A 14 9.65 -4.58 0.41
N GLY A 15 8.59 -4.88 -0.36
CA GLY A 15 8.73 -5.27 -1.77
C GLY A 15 9.12 -4.13 -2.68
N TYR A 16 8.45 -2.97 -2.62
CA TYR A 16 8.79 -1.87 -3.51
C TYR A 16 10.17 -1.28 -3.20
N ILE A 17 10.59 -1.25 -1.93
CA ILE A 17 11.94 -0.81 -1.56
C ILE A 17 12.99 -1.77 -2.11
N ALA A 18 12.79 -3.09 -1.92
CA ALA A 18 13.70 -4.11 -2.44
C ALA A 18 13.80 -4.05 -3.97
N ALA A 19 12.66 -3.94 -4.67
CA ALA A 19 12.63 -3.88 -6.12
C ALA A 19 13.37 -2.65 -6.67
N ILE A 20 13.11 -1.46 -6.10
CA ILE A 20 13.79 -0.23 -6.50
C ILE A 20 15.29 -0.34 -6.22
N ARG A 21 15.67 -0.85 -5.05
CA ARG A 21 17.09 -0.97 -4.70
C ARG A 21 17.82 -1.96 -5.58
N ALA A 22 17.26 -3.11 -5.87
CA ALA A 22 17.83 -4.09 -6.79
C ALA A 22 18.03 -3.49 -8.19
N ALA A 23 17.04 -2.75 -8.70
CA ALA A 23 17.16 -2.06 -9.98
C ALA A 23 18.24 -0.96 -9.98
N GLN A 24 18.40 -0.21 -8.89
CA GLN A 24 19.47 0.77 -8.73
C GLN A 24 20.87 0.14 -8.70
N LEU A 25 20.96 -1.13 -8.33
CA LEU A 25 22.21 -1.92 -8.38
C LEU A 25 22.48 -2.52 -9.78
N GLY A 26 21.66 -2.19 -10.77
CA GLY A 26 21.84 -2.60 -12.17
C GLY A 26 21.18 -3.92 -12.53
N LEU A 27 20.39 -4.52 -11.62
CA LEU A 27 19.69 -5.77 -11.88
C LEU A 27 18.39 -5.52 -12.68
N SER A 28 18.02 -6.47 -13.53
CA SER A 28 16.71 -6.52 -14.16
C SER A 28 15.67 -7.01 -13.15
N VAL A 29 14.61 -6.21 -12.89
CA VAL A 29 13.68 -6.47 -11.79
C VAL A 29 12.24 -6.43 -12.25
N ALA A 30 11.45 -7.43 -11.83
CA ALA A 30 10.00 -7.36 -11.83
C ALA A 30 9.45 -7.40 -10.40
N CYS A 31 8.34 -6.68 -10.17
CA CYS A 31 7.60 -6.70 -8.92
C CYS A 31 6.13 -7.01 -9.20
N ILE A 32 5.61 -8.03 -8.51
CA ILE A 32 4.24 -8.54 -8.70
C ILE A 32 3.36 -8.00 -7.59
N GLU A 33 2.21 -7.39 -7.93
CA GLU A 33 1.24 -6.91 -6.96
C GLU A 33 -0.19 -7.26 -7.38
N LYS A 34 -0.97 -7.77 -6.42
CA LYS A 34 -2.38 -8.14 -6.62
C LYS A 34 -3.38 -7.15 -6.04
N TRP A 35 -2.92 -6.20 -5.20
CA TRP A 35 -3.81 -5.26 -4.53
C TRP A 35 -4.62 -4.44 -5.55
N LYS A 36 -5.93 -4.34 -5.28
CA LYS A 36 -6.83 -3.50 -6.06
C LYS A 36 -7.52 -2.48 -5.18
N THR A 37 -7.67 -1.28 -5.70
CA THR A 37 -8.51 -0.24 -5.11
C THR A 37 -9.99 -0.67 -5.11
N PRO A 38 -10.87 0.00 -4.35
CA PRO A 38 -12.32 -0.23 -4.44
C PRO A 38 -12.90 -0.03 -5.85
N LYS A 39 -12.21 0.74 -6.70
CA LYS A 39 -12.58 0.95 -8.13
C LYS A 39 -12.11 -0.19 -9.04
N GLY A 40 -11.36 -1.16 -8.54
CA GLY A 40 -10.82 -2.28 -9.30
C GLY A 40 -9.44 -2.05 -9.93
N ASP A 41 -8.87 -0.86 -9.80
CA ASP A 41 -7.55 -0.53 -10.33
C ASP A 41 -6.45 -1.15 -9.46
N PHE A 42 -5.39 -1.65 -10.08
CA PHE A 42 -4.23 -2.12 -9.35
C PHE A 42 -3.47 -0.96 -8.68
N ALA A 43 -3.02 -1.16 -7.45
CA ALA A 43 -2.26 -0.16 -6.70
C ALA A 43 -1.07 -0.77 -5.98
N LEU A 44 0.04 -0.03 -5.98
CA LEU A 44 1.25 -0.36 -5.23
C LEU A 44 1.14 0.12 -3.77
N GLY A 45 2.07 -0.29 -2.92
CA GLY A 45 2.20 0.20 -1.55
C GLY A 45 1.68 -0.74 -0.47
N GLY A 46 0.95 -1.80 -0.86
CA GLY A 46 0.44 -2.83 0.07
C GLY A 46 -0.47 -2.26 1.16
N THR A 47 -0.65 -3.02 2.24
CA THR A 47 -1.52 -2.66 3.38
C THR A 47 -1.17 -1.30 3.97
N CYS A 48 0.11 -1.02 4.22
CA CYS A 48 0.52 0.22 4.89
C CYS A 48 0.06 1.48 4.17
N LEU A 49 0.20 1.55 2.84
CA LEU A 49 -0.15 2.74 2.08
C LEU A 49 -1.64 2.82 1.78
N ASN A 50 -2.28 1.69 1.50
CA ASN A 50 -3.67 1.69 1.04
C ASN A 50 -4.68 1.67 2.19
N VAL A 51 -4.47 0.83 3.20
CA VAL A 51 -5.44 0.57 4.28
C VAL A 51 -4.75 0.38 5.65
N GLY A 52 -3.69 1.11 5.91
CA GLY A 52 -2.90 0.98 7.14
C GLY A 52 -2.28 2.30 7.60
N CYS A 53 -0.94 2.34 7.61
CA CYS A 53 -0.15 3.42 8.20
C CYS A 53 -0.50 4.81 7.64
N ILE A 54 -0.63 4.93 6.33
CA ILE A 54 -0.81 6.24 5.70
C ILE A 54 -2.22 6.79 5.93
N PRO A 55 -3.31 6.07 5.58
CA PRO A 55 -4.65 6.60 5.83
C PRO A 55 -4.94 6.82 7.32
N SER A 56 -4.49 5.93 8.21
CA SER A 56 -4.69 6.13 9.65
C SER A 56 -4.00 7.38 10.17
N LYS A 57 -2.74 7.64 9.79
CA LYS A 57 -2.02 8.84 10.21
C LYS A 57 -2.63 10.11 9.62
N ALA A 58 -3.12 10.05 8.37
CA ALA A 58 -3.80 11.19 7.76
C ALA A 58 -5.08 11.59 8.50
N LEU A 59 -5.87 10.60 8.97
CA LEU A 59 -7.07 10.85 9.78
C LEU A 59 -6.72 11.32 11.19
N LEU A 60 -5.74 10.68 11.86
CA LEU A 60 -5.27 11.09 13.19
C LEU A 60 -4.77 12.53 13.18
N GLU A 61 -3.96 12.93 12.20
CA GLU A 61 -3.50 14.32 12.08
C GLU A 61 -4.67 15.32 11.98
N SER A 62 -5.71 14.97 11.22
CA SER A 62 -6.90 15.84 11.12
C SER A 62 -7.66 15.92 12.44
N SER A 63 -7.83 14.81 13.15
CA SER A 63 -8.49 14.79 14.47
C SER A 63 -7.69 15.50 15.54
N GLU A 64 -6.36 15.35 15.55
CA GLU A 64 -5.46 16.06 16.45
C GLU A 64 -5.51 17.58 16.23
N ASN A 65 -5.54 18.04 14.98
CA ASN A 65 -5.67 19.48 14.69
C ASN A 65 -7.00 20.04 15.22
N TYR A 66 -8.10 19.31 15.08
CA TYR A 66 -9.38 19.70 15.64
C TYR A 66 -9.33 19.78 17.17
N GLU A 67 -8.78 18.76 17.80
CA GLU A 67 -8.59 18.67 19.26
C GLU A 67 -7.72 19.85 19.78
N ARG A 68 -6.61 20.14 19.11
CA ARG A 68 -5.71 21.24 19.47
C ARG A 68 -6.39 22.60 19.45
N VAL A 69 -7.19 22.86 18.42
CA VAL A 69 -7.94 24.10 18.31
C VAL A 69 -8.91 24.26 19.48
N LEU A 70 -9.61 23.18 19.84
CA LEU A 70 -10.62 23.23 20.93
C LEU A 70 -10.03 23.35 22.32
N ARG A 71 -8.89 22.67 22.59
CA ARG A 71 -8.39 22.51 23.96
C ARG A 71 -7.07 23.19 24.24
N GLN A 72 -6.19 23.32 23.27
CA GLN A 72 -4.81 23.76 23.51
C GLN A 72 -4.54 25.21 23.10
N PHE A 73 -5.19 25.71 22.07
CA PHE A 73 -4.92 27.03 21.51
C PHE A 73 -5.09 28.17 22.51
N LYS A 74 -6.00 28.04 23.47
CA LYS A 74 -6.21 29.04 24.52
C LYS A 74 -4.95 29.30 25.33
N ALA A 75 -4.16 28.26 25.63
CA ALA A 75 -2.89 28.39 26.35
C ALA A 75 -1.83 29.17 25.57
N HIS A 76 -1.95 29.24 24.25
CA HIS A 76 -1.09 30.04 23.36
C HIS A 76 -1.63 31.46 23.11
N GLY A 77 -2.69 31.87 23.80
CA GLY A 77 -3.33 33.17 23.57
C GLY A 77 -4.18 33.21 22.29
N ILE A 78 -4.46 32.09 21.66
CA ILE A 78 -5.25 32.00 20.44
C ILE A 78 -6.69 31.65 20.80
N THR A 79 -7.63 32.50 20.41
CA THR A 79 -9.07 32.27 20.56
C THR A 79 -9.66 31.87 19.20
N ALA A 80 -10.32 30.71 19.17
CA ALA A 80 -11.06 30.24 18.00
C ALA A 80 -12.52 30.01 18.39
N SER A 81 -13.47 30.48 17.56
CA SER A 81 -14.90 30.30 17.76
C SER A 81 -15.53 29.64 16.55
N GLY A 82 -16.63 28.90 16.76
CA GLY A 82 -17.38 28.27 15.68
C GLY A 82 -16.62 27.17 14.94
N VAL A 83 -15.64 26.54 15.59
CA VAL A 83 -14.82 25.48 14.99
C VAL A 83 -15.68 24.25 14.75
N LYS A 84 -15.71 23.80 13.51
CA LYS A 84 -16.43 22.59 13.07
C LYS A 84 -15.47 21.71 12.27
N PHE A 85 -15.75 20.42 12.18
CA PHE A 85 -15.07 19.54 11.26
C PHE A 85 -16.04 19.05 10.18
N ASP A 86 -15.51 18.76 9.01
CA ASP A 86 -16.23 18.12 7.91
C ASP A 86 -15.58 16.78 7.62
N LEU A 87 -16.27 15.72 7.98
CA LEU A 87 -15.78 14.35 7.82
C LEU A 87 -15.52 14.00 6.35
N LYS A 88 -16.38 14.48 5.44
CA LYS A 88 -16.19 14.24 4.00
C LYS A 88 -14.88 14.83 3.51
N THR A 89 -14.59 16.07 3.87
CA THR A 89 -13.30 16.72 3.53
C THR A 89 -12.10 15.99 4.15
N MET A 90 -12.22 15.48 5.37
CA MET A 90 -11.18 14.67 6.01
C MET A 90 -10.89 13.37 5.24
N LEU A 91 -11.93 12.66 4.83
CA LEU A 91 -11.81 11.43 4.06
C LEU A 91 -11.22 11.70 2.67
N GLU A 92 -11.69 12.72 1.96
CA GLU A 92 -11.13 13.14 0.67
C GLU A 92 -9.65 13.52 0.77
N ARG A 93 -9.24 14.21 1.86
CA ARG A 93 -7.83 14.52 2.12
C ARG A 93 -7.01 13.25 2.29
N LYS A 94 -7.49 12.29 3.09
CA LYS A 94 -6.88 10.97 3.28
C LYS A 94 -6.68 10.27 1.92
N ASP A 95 -7.71 10.21 1.09
CA ASP A 95 -7.66 9.55 -0.21
C ASP A 95 -6.67 10.21 -1.17
N LYS A 96 -6.59 11.53 -1.18
CA LYS A 96 -5.60 12.28 -1.96
C LYS A 96 -4.17 11.95 -1.52
N ILE A 97 -3.92 11.82 -0.22
CA ILE A 97 -2.60 11.45 0.32
C ILE A 97 -2.22 10.02 -0.12
N VAL A 98 -3.13 9.05 0.05
CA VAL A 98 -2.93 7.67 -0.38
C VAL A 98 -2.63 7.60 -1.88
N SER A 99 -3.46 8.23 -2.70
CA SER A 99 -3.31 8.27 -4.16
C SER A 99 -1.96 8.88 -4.58
N LYS A 100 -1.56 10.00 -3.95
CA LYS A 100 -0.28 10.63 -4.23
C LYS A 100 0.90 9.71 -3.92
N MET A 101 0.86 9.00 -2.80
CA MET A 101 1.94 8.11 -2.39
C MET A 101 2.02 6.86 -3.26
N THR A 102 0.90 6.22 -3.56
CA THR A 102 0.87 5.03 -4.43
C THR A 102 1.30 5.35 -5.86
N SER A 103 0.86 6.49 -6.40
CA SER A 103 1.31 7.00 -7.71
C SER A 103 2.81 7.36 -7.70
N GLY A 104 3.31 7.86 -6.58
CA GLY A 104 4.74 8.12 -6.39
C GLY A 104 5.59 6.86 -6.52
N ILE A 105 5.13 5.73 -5.94
CA ILE A 105 5.82 4.44 -6.09
C ILE A 105 5.80 3.98 -7.55
N ALA A 106 4.67 4.10 -8.24
CA ALA A 106 4.59 3.77 -9.67
C ALA A 106 5.56 4.63 -10.50
N GLY A 107 5.68 5.92 -10.18
CA GLY A 107 6.68 6.81 -10.76
C GLY A 107 8.13 6.35 -10.50
N LEU A 108 8.43 5.90 -9.27
CA LEU A 108 9.73 5.35 -8.92
C LEU A 108 10.03 4.04 -9.64
N PHE A 109 9.04 3.17 -9.81
CA PHE A 109 9.19 1.96 -10.62
C PHE A 109 9.56 2.30 -12.06
N LYS A 110 8.81 3.24 -12.67
CA LYS A 110 9.11 3.71 -14.03
C LYS A 110 10.52 4.31 -14.14
N LYS A 111 10.90 5.20 -13.20
CA LYS A 111 12.21 5.85 -13.18
C LYS A 111 13.35 4.84 -13.08
N ASN A 112 13.19 3.78 -12.26
CA ASN A 112 14.20 2.76 -12.03
C ASN A 112 14.04 1.54 -12.96
N LYS A 113 13.14 1.59 -13.96
CA LYS A 113 12.89 0.51 -14.92
C LYS A 113 12.47 -0.82 -14.26
N VAL A 114 11.81 -0.76 -13.10
CA VAL A 114 11.19 -1.92 -12.47
C VAL A 114 9.93 -2.29 -13.27
N THR A 115 9.82 -3.53 -13.72
CA THR A 115 8.64 -4.04 -14.39
C THR A 115 7.56 -4.34 -13.37
N TRP A 116 6.44 -3.62 -13.42
CA TRP A 116 5.28 -3.91 -12.57
C TRP A 116 4.39 -4.93 -13.24
N LEU A 117 4.26 -6.13 -12.64
CA LEU A 117 3.36 -7.19 -13.05
C LEU A 117 2.12 -7.20 -12.16
N GLN A 118 0.96 -7.09 -12.77
CA GLN A 118 -0.32 -6.98 -12.07
C GLN A 118 -0.97 -8.35 -11.90
N GLY A 119 -1.31 -8.71 -10.67
CA GLY A 119 -1.97 -9.97 -10.36
C GLY A 119 -1.35 -10.74 -9.21
N HIS A 120 -1.85 -11.94 -8.99
CA HIS A 120 -1.37 -12.80 -7.92
C HIS A 120 -0.04 -13.46 -8.31
N GLY A 121 0.99 -13.30 -7.47
CA GLY A 121 2.27 -13.98 -7.62
C GLY A 121 2.23 -15.40 -7.03
N LYS A 122 2.61 -16.41 -7.81
CA LYS A 122 2.72 -17.79 -7.36
C LYS A 122 4.02 -18.41 -7.86
N LEU A 123 4.82 -18.92 -6.94
CA LEU A 123 6.00 -19.71 -7.26
C LEU A 123 5.57 -21.08 -7.81
N LEU A 124 6.04 -21.43 -9.00
CA LEU A 124 5.67 -22.68 -9.67
C LEU A 124 6.71 -23.76 -9.46
N SER A 125 7.97 -23.48 -9.80
CA SER A 125 9.07 -24.41 -9.69
C SER A 125 10.39 -23.67 -9.51
N GLY A 126 11.37 -24.33 -8.97
CA GLY A 126 12.75 -23.87 -8.82
C GLY A 126 13.73 -24.87 -9.43
N GLY A 127 14.94 -24.42 -9.65
CA GLY A 127 16.05 -25.16 -10.21
C GLY A 127 17.24 -24.18 -10.32
N THR A 128 17.89 -24.13 -11.48
CA THR A 128 18.84 -23.06 -11.79
C THR A 128 18.17 -21.70 -11.91
N THR A 129 16.91 -21.66 -12.32
CA THR A 129 16.04 -20.49 -12.34
C THR A 129 14.67 -20.83 -11.74
N TRP A 130 13.98 -19.80 -11.25
CA TRP A 130 12.66 -19.90 -10.68
C TRP A 130 11.59 -19.54 -11.74
N LYS A 131 10.53 -20.34 -11.83
CA LYS A 131 9.34 -19.99 -12.62
C LYS A 131 8.28 -19.41 -11.71
N VAL A 132 7.75 -18.26 -12.08
CA VAL A 132 6.77 -17.51 -11.30
C VAL A 132 5.58 -17.16 -12.17
N GLN A 133 4.37 -17.49 -11.71
CA GLN A 133 3.12 -17.00 -12.27
C GLN A 133 2.86 -15.60 -11.72
N ALA A 134 2.54 -14.66 -12.57
CA ALA A 134 2.17 -13.28 -12.25
C ALA A 134 0.84 -12.94 -12.93
N GLY A 135 -0.27 -13.14 -12.23
CA GLY A 135 -1.58 -13.08 -12.87
C GLY A 135 -1.70 -14.12 -13.99
N GLU A 136 -1.87 -13.67 -15.24
CA GLU A 136 -1.94 -14.55 -16.41
C GLU A 136 -0.58 -14.80 -17.09
N GLU A 137 0.44 -13.99 -16.77
CA GLU A 137 1.78 -14.14 -17.34
C GLU A 137 2.63 -15.12 -16.52
N GLN A 138 3.59 -15.76 -17.20
CA GLN A 138 4.68 -16.49 -16.55
C GLN A 138 6.01 -15.81 -16.85
N VAL A 139 6.84 -15.72 -15.81
CA VAL A 139 8.19 -15.14 -15.90
C VAL A 139 9.20 -16.05 -15.24
N GLU A 140 10.47 -15.89 -15.61
CA GLU A 140 11.59 -16.56 -14.99
C GLU A 140 12.43 -15.57 -14.18
N ALA A 141 13.06 -16.06 -13.12
CA ALA A 141 13.94 -15.26 -12.27
C ALA A 141 15.12 -16.09 -11.76
N THR A 142 16.29 -15.45 -11.68
CA THR A 142 17.45 -16.03 -10.99
C THR A 142 17.23 -16.03 -9.49
N ASN A 143 16.63 -14.98 -8.94
CA ASN A 143 16.37 -14.79 -7.52
C ASN A 143 14.93 -14.36 -7.26
N ILE A 144 14.39 -14.79 -6.10
CA ILE A 144 13.03 -14.42 -5.65
C ILE A 144 13.11 -13.73 -4.30
N ILE A 145 12.37 -12.62 -4.17
CA ILE A 145 12.10 -11.99 -2.88
C ILE A 145 10.62 -12.12 -2.57
N ILE A 146 10.29 -12.82 -1.47
CA ILE A 146 8.93 -12.98 -0.98
C ILE A 146 8.63 -11.83 0.00
N ALA A 147 7.78 -10.89 -0.42
CA ALA A 147 7.40 -9.70 0.36
C ALA A 147 5.87 -9.56 0.41
N THR A 148 5.17 -10.67 0.61
CA THR A 148 3.70 -10.79 0.47
C THR A 148 2.89 -10.08 1.57
N GLY A 149 3.55 -9.58 2.62
CA GLY A 149 2.93 -8.81 3.69
C GLY A 149 2.07 -9.65 4.62
N SER A 150 0.99 -9.04 5.11
CA SER A 150 0.10 -9.62 6.11
C SER A 150 -1.37 -9.39 5.77
N LYS A 151 -2.24 -10.17 6.37
CA LYS A 151 -3.69 -10.01 6.34
C LYS A 151 -4.23 -9.87 7.76
N ALA A 152 -5.35 -9.18 7.92
CA ALA A 152 -6.10 -9.18 9.16
C ALA A 152 -6.50 -10.62 9.52
N ARG A 153 -6.26 -11.01 10.78
CA ARG A 153 -6.71 -12.28 11.34
C ARG A 153 -8.01 -12.04 12.09
N HIS A 154 -9.10 -12.51 11.52
CA HIS A 154 -10.40 -12.40 12.15
C HIS A 154 -10.52 -13.40 13.31
N LEU A 155 -11.27 -13.00 14.35
CA LEU A 155 -11.53 -13.87 15.50
C LEU A 155 -12.60 -14.91 15.15
N PRO A 156 -12.45 -16.17 15.56
CA PRO A 156 -13.47 -17.17 15.37
C PRO A 156 -14.80 -16.74 16.03
N GLY A 157 -15.91 -16.93 15.32
CA GLY A 157 -17.23 -16.58 15.82
C GLY A 157 -17.62 -15.09 15.77
N ILE A 158 -16.70 -14.21 15.32
CA ILE A 158 -16.98 -12.78 15.15
C ILE A 158 -16.82 -12.44 13.65
N PRO A 159 -17.93 -12.44 12.90
CA PRO A 159 -17.87 -12.13 11.47
C PRO A 159 -17.54 -10.65 11.24
N VAL A 160 -16.55 -10.38 10.43
CA VAL A 160 -16.19 -9.04 9.96
C VAL A 160 -16.98 -8.77 8.67
N ASP A 161 -17.89 -7.82 8.73
CA ASP A 161 -18.75 -7.42 7.60
C ASP A 161 -18.32 -6.08 6.96
N ASN A 162 -17.33 -5.42 7.56
CA ASN A 162 -16.83 -4.09 7.19
C ASN A 162 -17.94 -3.00 7.15
N LYS A 163 -19.00 -3.19 7.96
CA LYS A 163 -20.09 -2.23 8.17
C LYS A 163 -20.26 -1.90 9.65
N ILE A 164 -20.49 -2.91 10.48
CA ILE A 164 -20.63 -2.78 11.93
C ILE A 164 -19.35 -3.26 12.62
N ILE A 165 -18.85 -4.42 12.21
CA ILE A 165 -17.58 -4.97 12.69
C ILE A 165 -16.58 -4.87 11.55
N CYS A 166 -15.64 -3.95 11.69
CA CYS A 166 -14.67 -3.63 10.66
C CYS A 166 -13.28 -4.17 11.00
N ASP A 167 -12.56 -4.62 9.98
CA ASP A 167 -11.10 -4.69 10.02
C ASP A 167 -10.49 -3.34 9.57
N ASN A 168 -9.18 -3.32 9.36
CA ASN A 168 -8.49 -2.11 8.92
C ASN A 168 -8.96 -1.62 7.54
N GLU A 169 -9.38 -2.50 6.66
CA GLU A 169 -9.85 -2.11 5.33
C GLU A 169 -11.16 -1.34 5.42
N GLY A 170 -12.14 -1.85 6.20
CA GLY A 170 -13.41 -1.19 6.39
C GLY A 170 -13.33 0.06 7.26
N ALA A 171 -12.49 0.04 8.30
CA ALA A 171 -12.36 1.18 9.21
C ALA A 171 -11.65 2.41 8.58
N LEU A 172 -10.88 2.21 7.51
CA LEU A 172 -10.12 3.27 6.83
C LEU A 172 -10.67 3.60 5.43
N ALA A 173 -11.80 2.99 5.06
CA ALA A 173 -12.49 3.24 3.79
C ALA A 173 -13.05 4.66 3.66
#